data_0f552915f07a45c3141730ac5903f62f
#
_entry.id   0f552915f07a45c3141730ac5903f62f
#
_cell.length_a   1.000
_cell.length_b   1.000
_cell.length_c   1.000
_cell.angle_alpha   90.00
_cell.angle_beta   90.00
_cell.angle_gamma   90.00
#
_symmetry.space_group_name_H-M   'P 1'
#
loop_
_entity.id
_entity.type
_entity.pdbx_description
1 polymer ?
#
loop_
_entity_poly.entity_id
_entity_poly.type
_entity_poly.pdbx_seq_one_letter_code
_entity_poly.pdbx_strand_id
1 'polypeptide(L)'
;MAKNDLVGGALFDQYSNKVNERMDNPLFRGEIREDDAEKLNADLVVADFGAESCGDAVRLYWAVEKETQVIKDAKFKSFGCGTAIASSDVMAELCIGKTVDEAVLITNIDVEKAMRDHPDEPAVPPQKMHCSVMAYDVIKKATATYKGVDIATLDDA
;
A
#
# COMPACT_ATOMS: atom_id res chain seq x y z
N MET A 1 23.25 0.98 18.32
CA MET A 1 22.94 2.40 18.52
C MET A 1 21.76 2.55 19.46
N ALA A 2 21.91 3.36 20.47
CA ALA A 2 20.82 3.60 21.41
C ALA A 2 19.70 4.37 20.72
N LYS A 3 18.54 3.76 20.62
CA LYS A 3 17.37 4.39 20.02
C LYS A 3 16.46 5.02 21.07
N ASN A 4 16.73 4.76 22.30
CA ASN A 4 15.74 4.94 23.35
C ASN A 4 16.03 6.07 24.34
N ASP A 5 17.00 6.89 24.05
CA ASP A 5 17.39 7.96 24.97
C ASP A 5 16.45 9.16 24.89
N LEU A 6 15.61 9.22 23.86
CA LEU A 6 14.65 10.28 23.66
C LEU A 6 13.24 9.72 23.75
N VAL A 7 12.28 10.59 24.00
CA VAL A 7 10.87 10.20 24.11
C VAL A 7 10.38 9.41 22.89
N GLY A 8 10.89 9.72 21.71
CA GLY A 8 10.54 8.99 20.49
C GLY A 8 11.23 7.64 20.32
N GLY A 9 12.29 7.37 21.08
CA GLY A 9 13.08 6.16 20.91
C GLY A 9 12.29 4.88 21.18
N ALA A 10 11.56 4.86 22.30
CA ALA A 10 10.73 3.70 22.65
C ALA A 10 9.65 3.42 21.60
N LEU A 11 9.13 4.45 20.98
CA LEU A 11 8.11 4.30 19.91
C LEU A 11 8.76 3.70 18.65
N PHE A 12 9.92 4.20 18.26
CA PHE A 12 10.64 3.68 17.10
C PHE A 12 11.06 2.23 17.27
N ASP A 13 11.36 1.80 18.50
CA ASP A 13 11.73 0.42 18.78
C ASP A 13 10.56 -0.56 18.58
N GLN A 14 9.31 -0.06 18.54
CA GLN A 14 8.14 -0.88 18.27
C GLN A 14 7.94 -1.17 16.79
N TYR A 15 8.67 -0.48 15.91
CA TYR A 15 8.59 -0.65 14.48
C TYR A 15 9.81 -1.40 13.95
N SER A 16 9.62 -2.19 12.91
CA SER A 16 10.73 -2.81 12.20
C SER A 16 11.61 -1.74 11.55
N ASN A 17 12.84 -2.11 11.22
CA ASN A 17 13.73 -1.22 10.47
C ASN A 17 13.18 -0.92 9.09
N LYS A 18 12.54 -1.90 8.46
CA LYS A 18 11.90 -1.72 7.15
C LYS A 18 10.79 -0.69 7.20
N VAL A 19 9.98 -0.70 8.25
CA VAL A 19 8.94 0.32 8.44
C VAL A 19 9.58 1.70 8.59
N ASN A 20 10.60 1.81 9.42
CA ASN A 20 11.28 3.09 9.65
C ASN A 20 11.90 3.64 8.36
N GLU A 21 12.53 2.79 7.57
CA GLU A 21 13.10 3.18 6.27
C GLU A 21 12.03 3.67 5.30
N ARG A 22 10.90 2.97 5.24
CA ARG A 22 9.81 3.34 4.33
C ARG A 22 9.07 4.59 4.78
N MET A 23 9.04 4.88 6.09
CA MET A 23 8.50 6.15 6.60
C MET A 23 9.38 7.33 6.20
N ASP A 24 10.69 7.16 6.32
CA ASP A 24 11.64 8.22 6.03
C ASP A 24 11.87 8.45 4.54
N ASN A 25 11.82 7.38 3.76
CA ASN A 25 12.18 7.44 2.35
C ASN A 25 11.33 6.47 1.52
N PRO A 26 10.03 6.78 1.33
CA PRO A 26 9.17 5.93 0.53
C PRO A 26 9.61 5.91 -0.94
N LEU A 27 9.62 4.72 -1.54
CA LEU A 27 10.12 4.50 -2.90
C LEU A 27 9.05 4.71 -3.97
N PHE A 28 7.78 4.51 -3.63
CA PHE A 28 6.68 4.50 -4.59
C PHE A 28 5.71 5.67 -4.39
N ARG A 29 6.09 6.65 -3.60
CA ARG A 29 5.27 7.84 -3.37
C ARG A 29 5.25 8.70 -4.64
N GLY A 30 4.06 9.09 -5.06
CA GLY A 30 3.89 9.94 -6.24
C GLY A 30 2.59 9.66 -6.95
N GLU A 31 2.55 10.01 -8.24
CA GLU A 31 1.38 9.78 -9.08
C GLU A 31 1.79 9.18 -10.41
N ILE A 32 0.83 8.55 -11.08
CA ILE A 32 0.96 8.12 -12.46
C ILE A 32 -0.05 8.94 -13.27
N ARG A 33 0.41 9.56 -14.34
CA ARG A 33 -0.45 10.30 -15.25
C ARG A 33 -0.85 9.42 -16.43
N GLU A 34 -1.88 9.85 -17.15
CA GLU A 34 -2.35 9.09 -18.31
C GLU A 34 -1.27 8.90 -19.38
N ASP A 35 -0.44 9.91 -19.62
CA ASP A 35 0.66 9.81 -20.57
C ASP A 35 1.74 8.83 -20.11
N ASP A 36 1.99 8.72 -18.80
CA ASP A 36 2.90 7.72 -18.25
C ASP A 36 2.36 6.31 -18.49
N ALA A 37 1.07 6.11 -18.29
CA ALA A 37 0.42 4.82 -18.53
C ALA A 37 0.44 4.45 -20.02
N GLU A 38 0.20 5.41 -20.89
CA GLU A 38 0.24 5.19 -22.34
C GLU A 38 1.62 4.71 -22.80
N LYS A 39 2.69 5.25 -22.23
CA LYS A 39 4.05 4.83 -22.55
C LYS A 39 4.30 3.37 -22.22
N LEU A 40 3.57 2.82 -21.26
CA LEU A 40 3.65 1.43 -20.82
C LEU A 40 2.61 0.54 -21.52
N ASN A 41 1.85 1.07 -22.46
CA ASN A 41 0.70 0.40 -23.05
C ASN A 41 -0.28 -0.09 -21.97
N ALA A 42 -0.58 0.78 -21.03
CA ALA A 42 -1.33 0.44 -19.83
C ALA A 42 -2.54 1.36 -19.63
N ASP A 43 -3.52 0.85 -18.91
CA ASP A 43 -4.64 1.64 -18.42
C ASP A 43 -4.29 2.21 -17.05
N LEU A 44 -4.64 3.47 -16.83
CA LEU A 44 -4.47 4.10 -15.54
C LEU A 44 -5.66 3.79 -14.64
N VAL A 45 -5.38 3.27 -13.45
CA VAL A 45 -6.39 3.02 -12.43
C VAL A 45 -6.07 3.87 -11.21
N VAL A 46 -7.05 4.62 -10.72
CA VAL A 46 -6.89 5.45 -9.52
C VAL A 46 -8.00 5.10 -8.54
N ALA A 47 -7.64 4.82 -7.31
CA ALA A 47 -8.59 4.49 -6.25
C ALA A 47 -8.23 5.21 -4.95
N ASP A 48 -9.24 5.73 -4.28
CA ASP A 48 -9.11 6.40 -2.99
C ASP A 48 -9.77 5.57 -1.91
N PHE A 49 -9.15 5.52 -0.73
CA PHE A 49 -9.73 4.88 0.44
C PHE A 49 -9.33 5.63 1.70
N GLY A 50 -10.21 5.58 2.71
CA GLY A 50 -10.02 6.28 3.97
C GLY A 50 -10.73 7.61 4.00
N ALA A 51 -10.57 8.34 5.09
CA ALA A 51 -11.19 9.63 5.25
C ALA A 51 -10.26 10.57 6.02
N GLU A 52 -10.16 11.79 5.55
CA GLU A 52 -9.38 12.82 6.25
C GLU A 52 -9.88 13.06 7.66
N SER A 53 -11.17 12.89 7.90
CA SER A 53 -11.76 13.02 9.23
C SER A 53 -11.20 12.00 10.22
N CYS A 54 -10.73 10.84 9.73
CA CYS A 54 -10.10 9.80 10.54
C CYS A 54 -8.59 9.97 10.63
N GLY A 55 -8.04 10.93 9.90
CA GLY A 55 -6.60 11.19 9.87
C GLY A 55 -5.79 10.30 8.94
N ASP A 56 -6.42 9.35 8.25
CA ASP A 56 -5.74 8.45 7.34
C ASP A 56 -6.53 8.32 6.04
N ALA A 57 -5.83 8.53 4.92
CA ALA A 57 -6.38 8.33 3.59
C ALA A 57 -5.26 7.96 2.63
N VAL A 58 -5.57 7.16 1.62
CA VAL A 58 -4.59 6.76 0.61
C VAL A 58 -5.23 6.82 -0.77
N ARG A 59 -4.46 7.30 -1.73
CA ARG A 59 -4.78 7.23 -3.15
C ARG A 59 -3.77 6.30 -3.82
N LEU A 60 -4.26 5.28 -4.48
CA LEU A 60 -3.45 4.29 -5.17
C LEU A 60 -3.56 4.50 -6.68
N TYR A 61 -2.41 4.48 -7.35
CA TYR A 61 -2.31 4.57 -8.80
C TYR A 61 -1.72 3.27 -9.33
N TRP A 62 -2.37 2.67 -10.32
CA TRP A 62 -1.85 1.52 -11.05
C TRP A 62 -1.76 1.84 -12.53
N ALA A 63 -0.69 1.39 -13.17
CA ALA A 63 -0.61 1.27 -14.62
C ALA A 63 -0.75 -0.22 -14.97
N VAL A 64 -1.91 -0.61 -15.50
CA VAL A 64 -2.25 -2.00 -15.80
C VAL A 64 -2.08 -2.25 -17.30
N GLU A 65 -1.17 -3.15 -17.67
CA GLU A 65 -0.92 -3.45 -19.08
C GLU A 65 -2.19 -4.00 -19.74
N LYS A 66 -2.52 -3.46 -20.92
CA LYS A 66 -3.78 -3.76 -21.60
C LYS A 66 -3.93 -5.22 -22.03
N GLU A 67 -2.83 -5.83 -22.44
CA GLU A 67 -2.87 -7.20 -23.00
C GLU A 67 -2.82 -8.28 -21.91
N THR A 68 -2.03 -8.08 -20.88
CA THR A 68 -1.76 -9.11 -19.87
C THR A 68 -2.47 -8.86 -18.54
N GLN A 69 -2.98 -7.64 -18.32
CA GLN A 69 -3.54 -7.20 -17.05
C GLN A 69 -2.53 -7.19 -15.91
N VAL A 70 -1.24 -7.17 -16.24
CA VAL A 70 -0.16 -7.07 -15.26
C VAL A 70 0.01 -5.60 -14.84
N ILE A 71 0.16 -5.38 -13.55
CA ILE A 71 0.43 -4.06 -12.98
C ILE A 71 1.91 -3.74 -13.25
N LYS A 72 2.15 -2.82 -14.18
CA LYS A 72 3.51 -2.45 -14.59
C LYS A 72 4.14 -1.42 -13.68
N ASP A 73 3.33 -0.56 -13.08
CA ASP A 73 3.79 0.45 -12.15
C ASP A 73 2.70 0.72 -11.12
N ALA A 74 3.11 1.11 -9.93
CA ALA A 74 2.20 1.47 -8.86
C ALA A 74 2.81 2.62 -8.06
N LYS A 75 1.99 3.61 -7.75
CA LYS A 75 2.36 4.76 -6.94
C LYS A 75 1.25 5.02 -5.94
N PHE A 76 1.55 5.83 -4.94
CA PHE A 76 0.54 6.22 -3.95
C PHE A 76 0.75 7.64 -3.47
N LYS A 77 -0.33 8.22 -2.98
CA LYS A 77 -0.30 9.42 -2.15
C LYS A 77 -1.02 9.08 -0.87
N SER A 78 -0.43 9.39 0.25
CA SER A 78 -1.00 9.07 1.56
C SER A 78 -1.16 10.33 2.40
N PHE A 79 -2.24 10.35 3.14
CA PHE A 79 -2.58 11.40 4.08
C PHE A 79 -2.75 10.72 5.43
N GLY A 80 -1.80 10.93 6.35
CA GLY A 80 -1.89 10.25 7.64
C GLY A 80 -0.53 10.03 8.28
N CYS A 81 -0.47 9.06 9.18
CA CYS A 81 0.72 8.78 9.98
C CYS A 81 1.82 8.10 9.15
N GLY A 82 3.02 8.05 9.72
CA GLY A 82 4.15 7.40 9.07
C GLY A 82 3.93 5.93 8.75
N THR A 83 3.17 5.23 9.61
CA THR A 83 2.82 3.82 9.37
C THR A 83 1.96 3.67 8.11
N ALA A 84 1.03 4.60 7.88
CA ALA A 84 0.22 4.60 6.67
C ALA A 84 1.09 4.80 5.42
N ILE A 85 2.09 5.67 5.50
CA ILE A 85 3.05 5.88 4.41
C ILE A 85 3.84 4.60 4.14
N ALA A 86 4.39 3.97 5.17
CA ALA A 86 5.18 2.75 5.03
C ALA A 86 4.35 1.59 4.47
N SER A 87 3.14 1.39 4.99
CA SER A 87 2.24 0.34 4.52
C SER A 87 1.83 0.55 3.07
N SER A 88 1.55 1.79 2.69
CA SER A 88 1.18 2.13 1.31
C SER A 88 2.34 1.91 0.34
N ASP A 89 3.55 2.23 0.77
CA ASP A 89 4.75 2.03 -0.03
C ASP A 89 4.99 0.54 -0.31
N VAL A 90 4.90 -0.28 0.72
CA VAL A 90 5.04 -1.74 0.59
C VAL A 90 3.89 -2.33 -0.24
N MET A 91 2.66 -1.87 -0.02
CA MET A 91 1.52 -2.28 -0.82
C MET A 91 1.75 -2.03 -2.32
N ALA A 92 2.22 -0.83 -2.67
CA ALA A 92 2.52 -0.48 -4.06
C ALA A 92 3.57 -1.43 -4.64
N GLU A 93 4.63 -1.68 -3.90
CA GLU A 93 5.68 -2.61 -4.32
C GLU A 93 5.15 -4.02 -4.56
N LEU A 94 4.30 -4.53 -3.66
CA LEU A 94 3.75 -5.88 -3.76
C LEU A 94 2.81 -6.04 -4.97
N CYS A 95 2.19 -4.95 -5.42
CA CYS A 95 1.31 -4.98 -6.59
C CYS A 95 2.06 -5.07 -7.92
N ILE A 96 3.25 -4.50 -8.00
CA ILE A 96 4.01 -4.43 -9.24
C ILE A 96 4.43 -5.84 -9.68
N GLY A 97 4.16 -6.16 -10.94
CA GLY A 97 4.48 -7.47 -11.50
C GLY A 97 3.40 -8.52 -11.33
N LYS A 98 2.32 -8.20 -10.61
CA LYS A 98 1.17 -9.08 -10.46
C LYS A 98 0.05 -8.67 -11.40
N THR A 99 -0.79 -9.63 -11.78
CA THR A 99 -2.04 -9.30 -12.46
C THR A 99 -3.01 -8.68 -11.46
N VAL A 100 -4.03 -8.00 -11.97
CA VAL A 100 -5.07 -7.42 -11.11
C VAL A 100 -5.72 -8.50 -10.23
N ASP A 101 -5.98 -9.68 -10.80
CA ASP A 101 -6.57 -10.79 -10.06
C ASP A 101 -5.65 -11.34 -8.95
N GLU A 102 -4.35 -11.33 -9.18
CA GLU A 102 -3.38 -11.71 -8.15
C GLU A 102 -3.25 -10.63 -7.07
N ALA A 103 -3.26 -9.37 -7.47
CA ALA A 103 -3.12 -8.25 -6.53
C ALA A 103 -4.27 -8.18 -5.53
N VAL A 104 -5.49 -8.52 -5.95
CA VAL A 104 -6.66 -8.49 -5.06
C VAL A 104 -6.58 -9.52 -3.93
N LEU A 105 -5.70 -10.51 -4.06
CA LEU A 105 -5.46 -11.52 -3.03
C LEU A 105 -4.48 -11.05 -1.96
N ILE A 106 -3.83 -9.91 -2.14
CA ILE A 106 -2.92 -9.34 -1.14
C ILE A 106 -3.74 -8.90 0.07
N THR A 107 -3.37 -9.41 1.24
CA THR A 107 -4.07 -9.10 2.48
C THR A 107 -3.26 -8.12 3.34
N ASN A 108 -3.89 -7.58 4.37
CA ASN A 108 -3.19 -6.75 5.35
C ASN A 108 -2.08 -7.54 6.05
N ILE A 109 -2.25 -8.85 6.21
CA ILE A 109 -1.23 -9.72 6.79
C ILE A 109 -0.01 -9.79 5.87
N ASP A 110 -0.21 -9.91 4.56
CA ASP A 110 0.88 -9.92 3.58
C ASP A 110 1.70 -8.64 3.63
N VAL A 111 1.03 -7.49 3.72
CA VAL A 111 1.70 -6.18 3.81
C VAL A 111 2.51 -6.10 5.10
N GLU A 112 1.94 -6.49 6.22
CA GLU A 112 2.63 -6.46 7.51
C GLU A 112 3.84 -7.40 7.51
N LYS A 113 3.68 -8.62 7.01
CA LYS A 113 4.79 -9.59 6.92
C LYS A 113 5.93 -9.11 6.02
N ALA A 114 5.60 -8.43 4.94
CA ALA A 114 6.61 -7.88 4.03
C ALA A 114 7.44 -6.79 4.69
N MET A 115 6.93 -6.17 5.74
CA MET A 115 7.64 -5.13 6.50
C MET A 115 8.43 -5.67 7.70
N ARG A 116 8.33 -6.96 8.01
CA ARG A 116 9.04 -7.53 9.16
C ARG A 116 10.53 -7.66 8.89
N ASP A 117 11.34 -7.36 9.89
CA ASP A 117 12.78 -7.64 9.86
C ASP A 117 13.03 -9.14 10.07
N HIS A 118 12.24 -9.76 10.93
CA HIS A 118 12.29 -11.18 11.25
C HIS A 118 10.87 -11.76 11.23
N PRO A 119 10.68 -13.01 10.75
CA PRO A 119 9.36 -13.60 10.62
C PRO A 119 8.54 -13.64 11.91
N ASP A 120 9.21 -13.75 13.04
CA ASP A 120 8.56 -13.90 14.35
C ASP A 120 8.26 -12.59 15.05
N GLU A 121 8.71 -11.46 14.50
CA GLU A 121 8.57 -10.14 15.11
C GLU A 121 7.61 -9.27 14.31
N PRO A 122 6.52 -8.77 14.93
CA PRO A 122 5.61 -7.87 14.24
C PRO A 122 6.34 -6.62 13.74
N ALA A 123 5.97 -6.17 12.55
CA ALA A 123 6.56 -4.97 11.94
C ALA A 123 6.08 -3.68 12.62
N VAL A 124 4.85 -3.69 13.12
CA VAL A 124 4.20 -2.53 13.73
C VAL A 124 3.50 -2.95 15.02
N PRO A 125 3.32 -2.01 15.96
CA PRO A 125 2.54 -2.32 17.16
C PRO A 125 1.07 -2.60 16.79
N PRO A 126 0.36 -3.43 17.57
CA PRO A 126 -1.02 -3.84 17.25
C PRO A 126 -1.98 -2.68 16.99
N GLN A 127 -1.81 -1.56 17.69
CA GLN A 127 -2.67 -0.39 17.51
C GLN A 127 -2.49 0.31 16.16
N LYS A 128 -1.46 -0.05 15.40
CA LYS A 128 -1.20 0.52 14.08
C LYS A 128 -1.54 -0.43 12.94
N MET A 129 -2.09 -1.58 13.22
CA MET A 129 -2.47 -2.57 12.20
C MET A 129 -3.54 -2.05 11.23
N HIS A 130 -4.34 -1.08 11.65
CA HIS A 130 -5.37 -0.50 10.78
C HIS A 130 -4.82 0.10 9.48
N CYS A 131 -3.58 0.56 9.49
CA CYS A 131 -2.95 1.10 8.30
C CYS A 131 -2.73 0.02 7.22
N SER A 132 -2.42 -1.21 7.64
CA SER A 132 -2.30 -2.35 6.74
C SER A 132 -3.66 -2.82 6.22
N VAL A 133 -4.69 -2.75 7.05
CA VAL A 133 -6.06 -3.04 6.64
C VAL A 133 -6.52 -2.07 5.55
N MET A 134 -6.19 -0.79 5.71
CA MET A 134 -6.54 0.24 4.71
C MET A 134 -5.88 -0.06 3.36
N ALA A 135 -4.64 -0.56 3.36
CA ALA A 135 -3.96 -0.95 2.14
C ALA A 135 -4.73 -2.06 1.40
N TYR A 136 -5.18 -3.06 2.11
CA TYR A 136 -5.99 -4.14 1.55
C TYR A 136 -7.29 -3.62 0.91
N ASP A 137 -7.98 -2.73 1.62
CA ASP A 137 -9.24 -2.17 1.16
C ASP A 137 -9.07 -1.32 -0.10
N VAL A 138 -8.00 -0.54 -0.21
CA VAL A 138 -7.77 0.28 -1.41
C VAL A 138 -7.41 -0.58 -2.62
N ILE A 139 -6.73 -1.71 -2.43
CA ILE A 139 -6.46 -2.66 -3.52
C ILE A 139 -7.77 -3.23 -4.05
N LYS A 140 -8.69 -3.62 -3.18
CA LYS A 140 -10.01 -4.09 -3.59
C LYS A 140 -10.76 -3.04 -4.39
N LYS A 141 -10.71 -1.79 -3.93
CA LYS A 141 -11.36 -0.68 -4.62
C LYS A 141 -10.74 -0.42 -5.99
N ALA A 142 -9.42 -0.49 -6.10
CA ALA A 142 -8.72 -0.35 -7.38
C ALA A 142 -9.12 -1.47 -8.34
N THR A 143 -9.22 -2.70 -7.86
CA THR A 143 -9.65 -3.85 -8.65
C THR A 143 -11.07 -3.67 -9.14
N ALA A 144 -11.98 -3.26 -8.27
CA ALA A 144 -13.38 -2.99 -8.63
C ALA A 144 -13.49 -1.88 -9.69
N THR A 145 -12.72 -0.82 -9.54
CA THR A 145 -12.67 0.29 -10.49
C THR A 145 -12.15 -0.18 -11.85
N TYR A 146 -11.10 -0.97 -11.86
CA TYR A 146 -10.53 -1.51 -13.10
C TYR A 146 -11.53 -2.42 -13.84
N LYS A 147 -12.21 -3.28 -13.09
CA LYS A 147 -13.19 -4.22 -13.68
C LYS A 147 -14.55 -3.58 -13.96
N GLY A 148 -14.81 -2.40 -13.43
CA GLY A 148 -16.10 -1.72 -13.59
C GLY A 148 -17.22 -2.39 -12.83
N VAL A 149 -16.96 -3.00 -11.69
CA VAL A 149 -17.92 -3.69 -10.84
C VAL A 149 -17.97 -3.08 -9.45
N ASP A 150 -19.00 -3.43 -8.67
CA ASP A 150 -19.10 -3.00 -7.28
C ASP A 150 -18.10 -3.77 -6.42
N ILE A 151 -17.52 -3.07 -5.44
CA ILE A 151 -16.53 -3.67 -4.54
C ILE A 151 -17.12 -4.87 -3.78
N ALA A 152 -18.42 -4.84 -3.48
CA ALA A 152 -19.09 -5.93 -2.77
C ALA A 152 -19.04 -7.26 -3.54
N THR A 153 -18.97 -7.21 -4.87
CA THR A 153 -18.92 -8.43 -5.68
C THR A 153 -17.60 -9.18 -5.55
N LEU A 154 -16.56 -8.50 -5.10
CA LEU A 154 -15.24 -9.10 -4.89
C LEU A 154 -15.18 -9.92 -3.61
N ASP A 155 -16.03 -9.63 -2.65
CA ASP A 155 -16.09 -10.36 -1.37
C ASP A 155 -16.74 -11.72 -1.49
N ASP A 156 -17.54 -11.91 -2.54
CA ASP A 156 -18.25 -13.16 -2.80
C ASP A 156 -17.44 -14.17 -3.63
N ALA A 157 -16.27 -13.76 -4.04
CA ALA A 157 -15.42 -14.58 -4.91
C ALA A 157 -14.61 -15.61 -4.15
#